data_442c7fdcb814c58f88db2da6c49b797a
#
_entry.id   442c7fdcb814c58f88db2da6c49b797a
#
_cell.length_a   1.000
_cell.length_b   1.000
_cell.length_c   1.000
_cell.angle_alpha   90.00
_cell.angle_beta   90.00
_cell.angle_gamma   90.00
#
_symmetry.space_group_name_H-M   'P 1'
#
loop_
_entity.id
_entity.type
_entity.pdbx_description
1 polymer ?
#
loop_
_entity_poly.entity_id
_entity_poly.type
_entity_poly.pdbx_seq_one_letter_code
_entity_poly.pdbx_strand_id
1 'polypeptide(L)'
;DHMGRPDVSLPVDGPQFALFQKFMREHTNVWSKVSCPERLSVTGPKALNAEQNAYQDVIPFAQRIVQEFPDRVLWGTDWPHPNLKDHMPDDGLLVDFIPHIAPTAELQKKLLVDNPMRLYWPEEQA
;
A
#
# COMPACT_ATOMS: atom_id res chain seq x y z
N ASP A 1 -2.73 -7.19 6.74
CA ASP A 1 -3.58 -6.63 5.69
C ASP A 1 -3.54 -5.11 5.67
N HIS A 2 -3.65 -4.55 4.48
CA HIS A 2 -3.93 -3.12 4.25
C HIS A 2 -3.01 -2.19 5.05
N MET A 3 -1.69 -2.44 4.97
CA MET A 3 -0.66 -1.58 5.60
C MET A 3 -0.78 -1.49 7.12
N GLY A 4 -1.33 -2.53 7.76
CA GLY A 4 -1.57 -2.51 9.20
C GLY A 4 -2.73 -1.60 9.61
N ARG A 5 -3.50 -1.10 8.65
CA ARG A 5 -4.66 -0.21 8.84
C ARG A 5 -4.32 1.02 9.66
N PRO A 6 -3.35 1.84 9.22
CA PRO A 6 -2.97 3.03 9.98
C PRO A 6 -4.10 4.07 9.99
N ASP A 7 -4.14 4.88 11.05
CA ASP A 7 -4.96 6.09 11.07
C ASP A 7 -4.19 7.18 10.33
N VAL A 8 -4.58 7.46 9.08
CA VAL A 8 -3.86 8.39 8.20
C VAL A 8 -4.10 9.86 8.58
N SER A 9 -5.01 10.14 9.52
CA SER A 9 -5.16 11.48 10.10
C SER A 9 -4.04 11.81 11.08
N LEU A 10 -3.28 10.80 11.54
CA LEU A 10 -2.13 10.97 12.42
C LEU A 10 -0.84 11.07 11.60
N PRO A 11 0.22 11.69 12.16
CA PRO A 11 1.50 11.80 11.44
C PRO A 11 2.11 10.44 11.10
N VAL A 12 2.69 10.31 9.90
CA VAL A 12 3.37 9.08 9.48
C VAL A 12 4.59 8.78 10.37
N ASP A 13 5.22 9.80 10.93
CA ASP A 13 6.34 9.65 11.86
C ASP A 13 5.89 9.51 13.32
N GLY A 14 4.58 9.43 13.55
CA GLY A 14 4.02 9.33 14.90
C GLY A 14 4.17 7.94 15.51
N PRO A 15 3.87 7.82 16.82
CA PRO A 15 4.08 6.57 17.56
C PRO A 15 3.17 5.42 17.11
N GLN A 16 1.98 5.72 16.60
CA GLN A 16 1.05 4.67 16.16
C GLN A 16 1.63 3.87 14.99
N PHE A 17 2.08 4.55 13.95
CA PHE A 17 2.63 3.87 12.78
C PHE A 17 4.00 3.28 13.08
N ALA A 18 4.75 3.87 14.00
CA ALA A 18 6.03 3.33 14.44
C ALA A 18 5.91 1.94 15.06
N LEU A 19 4.81 1.64 15.73
CA LEU A 19 4.55 0.29 16.26
C LEU A 19 4.43 -0.74 15.14
N PHE A 20 3.73 -0.41 14.07
CA PHE A 20 3.62 -1.29 12.91
C PHE A 20 4.98 -1.51 12.23
N GLN A 21 5.75 -0.44 12.06
CA GLN A 21 7.10 -0.55 11.48
C GLN A 21 8.01 -1.44 12.34
N LYS A 22 7.96 -1.25 13.66
CA LYS A 22 8.71 -2.08 14.60
C LYS A 22 8.32 -3.55 14.50
N PHE A 23 7.02 -3.84 14.44
CA PHE A 23 6.51 -5.19 14.27
C PHE A 23 7.08 -5.84 13.00
N MET A 24 7.05 -5.12 11.89
CA MET A 24 7.58 -5.61 10.61
C MET A 24 9.10 -5.87 10.67
N ARG A 25 9.85 -5.02 11.38
CA ARG A 25 11.30 -5.21 11.53
C ARG A 25 11.64 -6.42 12.39
N GLU A 26 10.87 -6.65 13.46
CA GLU A 26 11.11 -7.74 14.40
C GLU A 26 10.63 -9.09 13.88
N HIS A 27 9.68 -9.10 12.95
CA HIS A 27 9.08 -10.33 12.40
C HIS A 27 9.33 -10.41 10.89
N THR A 28 10.51 -10.87 10.50
CA THR A 28 10.96 -10.88 9.11
C THR A 28 10.18 -11.83 8.20
N ASN A 29 9.36 -12.70 8.77
CA ASN A 29 8.47 -13.59 8.03
C ASN A 29 7.10 -12.96 7.72
N VAL A 30 6.84 -11.74 8.21
CA VAL A 30 5.57 -11.05 8.01
C VAL A 30 5.65 -10.19 6.76
N TRP A 31 4.61 -10.26 5.95
CA TRP A 31 4.42 -9.48 4.73
C TRP A 31 3.25 -8.54 4.89
N SER A 32 3.26 -7.43 4.17
CA SER A 32 2.15 -6.46 4.18
C SER A 32 1.64 -6.19 2.77
N LYS A 33 0.34 -5.99 2.65
CA LYS A 33 -0.27 -5.52 1.39
C LYS A 33 -0.47 -4.01 1.46
N VAL A 34 0.10 -3.30 0.49
CA VAL A 34 -0.12 -1.85 0.32
C VAL A 34 -1.39 -1.64 -0.51
N SER A 35 -2.51 -2.06 0.07
CA SER A 35 -3.82 -2.14 -0.57
C SER A 35 -4.85 -1.33 0.24
N CYS A 36 -6.04 -1.15 -0.33
CA CYS A 36 -7.18 -0.51 0.32
C CYS A 36 -6.94 0.94 0.75
N PRO A 37 -6.30 1.80 -0.06
CA PRO A 37 -6.23 3.21 0.31
C PRO A 37 -7.63 3.82 0.44
N GLU A 38 -8.60 3.31 -0.30
CA GLU A 38 -10.00 3.75 -0.27
C GLU A 38 -10.68 3.57 1.08
N ARG A 39 -10.23 2.60 1.89
CA ARG A 39 -10.75 2.40 3.24
C ARG A 39 -10.03 3.24 4.29
N LEU A 40 -8.80 3.61 4.02
CA LEU A 40 -7.95 4.30 4.98
C LEU A 40 -8.03 5.81 4.83
N SER A 41 -8.30 6.28 3.61
CA SER A 41 -8.26 7.70 3.28
C SER A 41 -9.39 8.49 3.93
N VAL A 42 -9.04 9.63 4.51
CA VAL A 42 -9.98 10.63 5.01
C VAL A 42 -10.34 11.63 3.91
N THR A 43 -9.38 11.95 3.02
CA THR A 43 -9.61 12.92 1.94
C THR A 43 -10.37 12.34 0.75
N GLY A 44 -10.39 11.02 0.61
CA GLY A 44 -11.17 10.33 -0.40
C GLY A 44 -10.55 10.30 -1.80
N PRO A 45 -11.36 9.89 -2.81
CA PRO A 45 -10.86 9.64 -4.16
C PRO A 45 -10.66 10.89 -4.99
N LYS A 46 -11.19 12.04 -4.57
CA LYS A 46 -11.08 13.27 -5.34
C LYS A 46 -9.75 13.95 -5.08
N ALA A 47 -8.97 14.11 -6.13
CA ALA A 47 -7.79 14.96 -6.08
C ALA A 47 -8.22 16.42 -5.87
N LEU A 48 -7.45 17.15 -5.07
CA LEU A 48 -7.71 18.57 -4.84
C LEU A 48 -7.41 19.42 -6.09
N ASN A 49 -6.55 18.91 -6.96
CA ASN A 49 -6.21 19.53 -8.24
C ASN A 49 -5.73 18.44 -9.21
N ALA A 50 -5.48 18.82 -10.47
CA ALA A 50 -5.11 17.88 -11.52
C ALA A 50 -3.74 17.18 -11.31
N GLU A 51 -2.93 17.71 -10.41
CA GLU A 51 -1.59 17.17 -10.14
C GLU A 51 -1.59 16.18 -8.97
N GLN A 52 -2.69 16.11 -8.24
CA GLN A 52 -2.81 15.23 -7.07
C GLN A 52 -3.53 13.94 -7.43
N ASN A 53 -3.03 12.85 -6.89
CA ASN A 53 -3.67 11.55 -7.03
C ASN A 53 -4.79 11.37 -6.00
N ALA A 54 -5.71 10.44 -6.30
CA ALA A 54 -6.71 10.00 -5.34
C ALA A 54 -6.03 9.41 -4.09
N TYR A 55 -6.70 9.52 -2.95
CA TYR A 55 -6.23 8.96 -1.68
C TYR A 55 -4.86 9.50 -1.26
N GLN A 56 -4.65 10.77 -1.48
CA GLN A 56 -3.38 11.46 -1.28
C GLN A 56 -2.82 11.31 0.15
N ASP A 57 -3.70 11.29 1.13
CA ASP A 57 -3.33 11.19 2.55
C ASP A 57 -2.76 9.81 2.92
N VAL A 58 -3.00 8.78 2.13
CA VAL A 58 -2.47 7.42 2.35
C VAL A 58 -1.07 7.24 1.77
N ILE A 59 -0.69 8.05 0.78
CA ILE A 59 0.59 7.89 0.07
C ILE A 59 1.80 7.87 1.00
N PRO A 60 1.97 8.77 1.98
CA PRO A 60 3.15 8.73 2.86
C PRO A 60 3.31 7.41 3.62
N PHE A 61 2.21 6.81 4.05
CA PHE A 61 2.22 5.54 4.78
C PHE A 61 2.64 4.39 3.87
N ALA A 62 2.03 4.29 2.69
CA ALA A 62 2.36 3.25 1.72
C ALA A 62 3.79 3.39 1.20
N GLN A 63 4.24 4.61 0.91
CA GLN A 63 5.61 4.91 0.50
C GLN A 63 6.62 4.43 1.53
N ARG A 64 6.36 4.72 2.82
CA ARG A 64 7.24 4.33 3.91
C ARG A 64 7.40 2.81 3.99
N ILE A 65 6.30 2.07 3.83
CA ILE A 65 6.31 0.61 3.87
C ILE A 65 7.09 0.05 2.67
N VAL A 66 6.85 0.55 1.47
CA VAL A 66 7.54 0.09 0.27
C VAL A 66 9.04 0.37 0.36
N GLN A 67 9.44 1.53 0.86
CA GLN A 67 10.85 1.90 0.98
C GLN A 67 11.58 1.10 2.05
N GLU A 68 10.92 0.85 3.18
CA GLU A 68 11.54 0.15 4.32
C GLU A 68 11.53 -1.37 4.14
N PHE A 69 10.47 -1.93 3.52
CA PHE A 69 10.29 -3.37 3.37
C PHE A 69 10.05 -3.77 1.91
N PRO A 70 10.93 -3.38 0.98
CA PRO A 70 10.66 -3.56 -0.46
C PRO A 70 10.50 -5.01 -0.89
N ASP A 71 11.02 -5.96 -0.12
CA ASP A 71 10.99 -7.39 -0.45
C ASP A 71 9.85 -8.15 0.23
N ARG A 72 9.03 -7.46 1.03
CA ARG A 72 7.95 -8.07 1.81
C ARG A 72 6.64 -7.33 1.67
N VAL A 73 6.42 -6.67 0.53
CA VAL A 73 5.19 -5.95 0.24
C VAL A 73 4.51 -6.50 -1.00
N LEU A 74 3.19 -6.44 -0.99
CA LEU A 74 2.32 -6.86 -2.10
C LEU A 74 1.33 -5.74 -2.39
N TRP A 75 0.81 -5.72 -3.61
CA TRP A 75 -0.24 -4.78 -4.01
C TRP A 75 -1.45 -5.55 -4.52
N GLY A 76 -2.63 -4.96 -4.37
CA GLY A 76 -3.87 -5.48 -4.93
C GLY A 76 -4.98 -4.46 -4.80
N THR A 77 -6.07 -4.67 -5.53
CA THR A 77 -7.22 -3.75 -5.55
C THR A 77 -8.22 -4.00 -4.43
N ASP A 78 -8.16 -5.16 -3.80
CA ASP A 78 -9.19 -5.62 -2.86
C ASP A 78 -10.56 -5.80 -3.53
N TRP A 79 -10.56 -6.00 -4.85
CA TRP A 79 -11.80 -6.29 -5.58
C TRP A 79 -12.48 -7.53 -4.99
N PRO A 80 -13.79 -7.57 -4.79
CA PRO A 80 -14.81 -6.60 -5.18
C PRO A 80 -15.13 -5.51 -4.14
N HIS A 81 -14.19 -5.11 -3.33
CA HIS A 81 -14.29 -4.00 -2.37
C HIS A 81 -15.36 -4.24 -1.29
N PRO A 82 -15.28 -5.35 -0.55
CA PRO A 82 -16.26 -5.63 0.50
C PRO A 82 -16.21 -4.55 1.59
N ASN A 83 -17.33 -4.36 2.28
CA ASN A 83 -17.49 -3.38 3.35
C ASN A 83 -17.48 -1.90 2.93
N LEU A 84 -17.46 -1.61 1.62
CA LEU A 84 -17.64 -0.26 1.11
C LEU A 84 -19.05 -0.12 0.56
N LYS A 85 -19.92 0.61 1.28
CA LYS A 85 -21.33 0.75 0.93
C LYS A 85 -21.62 2.04 0.18
N ASP A 86 -20.93 3.11 0.56
CA ASP A 86 -21.21 4.45 0.06
C ASP A 86 -20.25 4.92 -1.03
N HIS A 87 -19.19 4.17 -1.26
CA HIS A 87 -18.16 4.52 -2.23
C HIS A 87 -17.57 3.25 -2.84
N MET A 88 -17.86 3.02 -4.11
CA MET A 88 -17.19 1.97 -4.88
C MET A 88 -15.96 2.59 -5.55
N PRO A 89 -14.74 2.15 -5.20
CA PRO A 89 -13.55 2.73 -5.80
C PRO A 89 -13.43 2.40 -7.29
N ASP A 90 -12.81 3.31 -8.02
CA ASP A 90 -12.40 3.08 -9.40
C ASP A 90 -11.04 2.37 -9.40
N ASP A 91 -10.99 1.15 -9.91
CA ASP A 91 -9.76 0.37 -9.93
C ASP A 91 -8.64 1.03 -10.75
N GLY A 92 -9.00 1.85 -11.75
CA GLY A 92 -8.03 2.65 -12.49
C GLY A 92 -7.29 3.63 -11.59
N LEU A 93 -8.00 4.28 -10.66
CA LEU A 93 -7.38 5.17 -9.68
C LEU A 93 -6.46 4.40 -8.73
N LEU A 94 -6.80 3.16 -8.40
CA LEU A 94 -5.96 2.31 -7.56
C LEU A 94 -4.68 1.91 -8.27
N VAL A 95 -4.74 1.66 -9.58
CA VAL A 95 -3.55 1.41 -10.40
C VAL A 95 -2.68 2.66 -10.47
N ASP A 96 -3.28 3.83 -10.66
CA ASP A 96 -2.56 5.11 -10.73
C ASP A 96 -1.88 5.48 -9.41
N PHE A 97 -2.29 4.88 -8.32
CA PHE A 97 -1.67 5.04 -7.00
C PHE A 97 -0.25 4.42 -6.95
N ILE A 98 0.01 3.40 -7.75
CA ILE A 98 1.26 2.63 -7.70
C ILE A 98 2.52 3.49 -7.91
N PRO A 99 2.61 4.36 -8.94
CA PRO A 99 3.82 5.17 -9.12
C PRO A 99 4.11 6.12 -7.96
N HIS A 100 3.08 6.51 -7.21
CA HIS A 100 3.25 7.39 -6.05
C HIS A 100 3.84 6.67 -4.84
N ILE A 101 3.57 5.39 -4.68
CA ILE A 101 4.07 4.61 -3.55
C ILE A 101 5.35 3.83 -3.89
N ALA A 102 5.57 3.54 -5.18
CA ALA A 102 6.75 2.87 -5.70
C ALA A 102 7.29 3.70 -6.88
N PRO A 103 8.08 4.75 -6.60
CA PRO A 103 8.43 5.76 -7.62
C PRO A 103 9.51 5.31 -8.60
N THR A 104 10.15 4.15 -8.41
CA THR A 104 11.15 3.63 -9.33
C THR A 104 10.66 2.36 -10.01
N ALA A 105 11.16 2.10 -11.23
CA ALA A 105 10.83 0.87 -11.96
C ALA A 105 11.24 -0.38 -11.18
N GLU A 106 12.35 -0.32 -10.44
CA GLU A 106 12.81 -1.42 -9.60
C GLU A 106 11.83 -1.74 -8.48
N LEU A 107 11.36 -0.72 -7.75
CA LEU A 107 10.38 -0.90 -6.68
C LEU A 107 9.04 -1.40 -7.22
N GLN A 108 8.59 -0.89 -8.37
CA GLN A 108 7.36 -1.35 -9.01
C GLN A 108 7.46 -2.82 -9.40
N LYS A 109 8.60 -3.24 -9.95
CA LYS A 109 8.82 -4.63 -10.32
C LYS A 109 8.82 -5.55 -9.10
N LYS A 110 9.46 -5.15 -8.02
CA LYS A 110 9.43 -5.91 -6.76
C LYS A 110 8.01 -6.06 -6.25
N LEU A 111 7.28 -4.96 -6.19
CA LEU A 111 5.92 -4.93 -5.66
C LEU A 111 4.94 -5.78 -6.47
N LEU A 112 5.03 -5.70 -7.80
CA LEU A 112 4.02 -6.29 -8.70
C LEU A 112 4.41 -7.68 -9.22
N VAL A 113 5.68 -8.00 -9.26
CA VAL A 113 6.17 -9.23 -9.90
C VAL A 113 7.03 -10.07 -8.96
N ASP A 114 8.17 -9.55 -8.52
CA ASP A 114 9.17 -10.37 -7.81
C ASP A 114 8.64 -10.87 -6.47
N ASN A 115 7.99 -10.01 -5.69
CA ASN A 115 7.46 -10.38 -4.38
C ASN A 115 6.29 -11.37 -4.47
N PRO A 116 5.27 -11.15 -5.33
CA PRO A 116 4.21 -12.13 -5.49
C PRO A 116 4.72 -13.50 -5.97
N MET A 117 5.66 -13.49 -6.90
CA MET A 117 6.24 -14.74 -7.41
C MET A 117 6.97 -15.50 -6.31
N ARG A 118 7.78 -14.80 -5.51
CA ARG A 118 8.54 -15.43 -4.43
C ARG A 118 7.63 -15.98 -3.33
N LEU A 119 6.54 -15.28 -3.02
CA LEU A 119 5.63 -15.69 -1.94
C LEU A 119 4.70 -16.83 -2.36
N TYR A 120 4.12 -16.75 -3.57
CA TYR A 120 3.06 -17.66 -4.01
C TYR A 120 3.55 -18.77 -4.92
N TRP A 121 4.67 -18.56 -5.61
CA TRP A 121 5.22 -19.54 -6.55
C TRP A 121 6.74 -19.69 -6.34
N PRO A 122 7.20 -20.06 -5.13
CA PRO A 122 8.63 -20.12 -4.85
C PRO A 122 9.37 -21.16 -5.69
N GLU A 123 8.69 -22.24 -6.09
CA GLU A 123 9.26 -23.29 -6.91
C GLU A 123 9.64 -22.84 -8.32
N GLU A 124 9.07 -21.74 -8.80
CA GLU A 124 9.38 -21.17 -10.10
C GLU A 124 10.54 -20.17 -10.06
N GLN A 125 11.12 -19.95 -8.88
CA GLN A 125 12.22 -19.03 -8.66
C GLN A 125 13.60 -19.70 -8.71
N ALA A 126 13.64 -20.95 -8.99
CA ALA A 126 14.89 -21.74 -9.03
C ALA A 126 15.80 -21.33 -10.20
#